data_7f264f204a4975880e024827e51c5eb8
#
_entry.id   7f264f204a4975880e024827e51c5eb8
#
_cell.length_a   1.000
_cell.length_b   1.000
_cell.length_c   1.000
_cell.angle_alpha   90.00
_cell.angle_beta   90.00
_cell.angle_gamma   90.00
#
_symmetry.space_group_name_H-M   'P 1'
#
loop_
_entity.id
_entity.type
_entity.pdbx_description
1 polymer ?
#
loop_
_entity_poly.entity_id
_entity_poly.type
_entity_poly.pdbx_seq_one_letter_code
_entity_poly.pdbx_strand_id
1 'polypeptide(L)'
;MEKVIRRALISVFHKEGLADILALLHKEGVEFVSTGGTSTFIESLGYPTVAVEDLTRYPSMLGGRVKTLHPAIQGGILARRSHEVDQQEVKEYGLSLIDLVIVDLYPFEATVASGASEEDIIEKIDIGGISLIRGAAKNYEDVVIIPSQADYAALQSILEYRGAKTMLEERRHFARRAFAVSSGYDSAIFRWFDGGEATALRLTADQAQPLRYGENPHQKGIFFGDLSRYFTQLHGKELSYNNLQDIEAAVTLIQDFDAPTFAILKHNNACGCASRPTLIEAWKDALAGDPISAFGGVLIANRPIDKETAQEIDKLFMEVLIAPGFAPEALDILKSKKNRILLEQKSPIHSDWSYRSMLGGVLAQECDQAVETTAEMRCVTKVAPTDRELHDLVFATKLVKHSKSNAIVLAKGDQLIASGVGQTSRVDALKQAIEKAGHFGFDLHGAVLSSDAFFPFDDCVTLAAEAGITVIAQPGGSVRDADSIAAADKLGVAMVMTGVRHFKH
;
A
#
# COMPACT_ATOMS: atom_id res chain seq x y z
N MET A 1 31.15 22.79 3.58
CA MET A 1 32.59 22.55 3.35
C MET A 1 32.72 21.60 2.17
N GLU A 2 33.51 21.96 1.15
CA GLU A 2 33.78 21.14 -0.03
C GLU A 2 34.82 20.05 0.29
N LYS A 3 34.67 18.85 -0.26
CA LYS A 3 35.63 17.75 -0.21
C LYS A 3 35.87 17.20 -1.61
N VAL A 4 37.09 16.78 -1.87
CA VAL A 4 37.52 16.19 -3.15
C VAL A 4 37.57 14.68 -2.99
N ILE A 5 36.99 13.95 -3.94
CA ILE A 5 37.08 12.50 -4.06
C ILE A 5 38.38 12.17 -4.78
N ARG A 6 39.28 11.46 -4.14
CA ARG A 6 40.56 10.99 -4.70
C ARG A 6 40.60 9.48 -4.84
N ARG A 7 39.91 8.77 -3.95
CA ARG A 7 39.83 7.30 -3.94
C ARG A 7 38.42 6.85 -3.69
N ALA A 8 37.91 5.95 -4.53
CA ALA A 8 36.60 5.36 -4.43
C ALA A 8 36.70 3.86 -4.17
N LEU A 9 36.05 3.37 -3.11
CA LEU A 9 35.81 1.95 -2.88
C LEU A 9 34.48 1.57 -3.52
N ILE A 10 34.51 0.62 -4.48
CA ILE A 10 33.35 0.22 -5.25
C ILE A 10 33.14 -1.28 -5.10
N SER A 11 32.00 -1.68 -4.53
CA SER A 11 31.64 -3.07 -4.34
C SER A 11 30.13 -3.22 -4.52
N VAL A 12 29.68 -3.59 -5.72
CA VAL A 12 28.27 -3.66 -6.10
C VAL A 12 27.92 -5.03 -6.68
N PHE A 13 26.71 -5.48 -6.39
CA PHE A 13 26.13 -6.68 -6.99
C PHE A 13 25.64 -6.38 -8.42
N HIS A 14 24.84 -5.31 -8.58
CA HIS A 14 24.31 -4.86 -9.87
C HIS A 14 25.28 -3.87 -10.52
N LYS A 15 25.47 -3.96 -11.84
CA LYS A 15 26.45 -3.16 -12.61
C LYS A 15 25.78 -2.10 -13.49
N GLU A 16 24.46 -2.14 -13.65
CA GLU A 16 23.70 -1.26 -14.52
C GLU A 16 23.83 0.19 -14.02
N GLY A 17 24.12 1.10 -14.95
CA GLY A 17 24.34 2.53 -14.67
C GLY A 17 25.66 2.91 -14.00
N LEU A 18 26.51 1.93 -13.64
CA LEU A 18 27.80 2.21 -13.01
C LEU A 18 28.84 2.76 -13.99
N ALA A 19 28.80 2.35 -15.27
CA ALA A 19 29.81 2.70 -16.27
C ALA A 19 29.96 4.22 -16.46
N ASP A 20 28.87 4.97 -16.51
CA ASP A 20 28.89 6.43 -16.69
C ASP A 20 29.52 7.14 -15.49
N ILE A 21 29.22 6.66 -14.28
CA ILE A 21 29.83 7.17 -13.04
C ILE A 21 31.34 6.92 -13.04
N LEU A 22 31.76 5.70 -13.43
CA LEU A 22 33.18 5.34 -13.52
C LEU A 22 33.92 6.23 -14.52
N ALA A 23 33.31 6.50 -15.68
CA ALA A 23 33.91 7.39 -16.69
C ALA A 23 34.13 8.81 -16.15
N LEU A 24 33.14 9.36 -15.44
CA LEU A 24 33.25 10.70 -14.82
C LEU A 24 34.33 10.73 -13.73
N LEU A 25 34.35 9.74 -12.84
CA LEU A 25 35.36 9.65 -11.78
C LEU A 25 36.78 9.44 -12.33
N HIS A 26 36.93 8.60 -13.35
CA HIS A 26 38.23 8.37 -14.00
C HIS A 26 38.78 9.63 -14.68
N LYS A 27 37.93 10.41 -15.36
CA LYS A 27 38.26 11.69 -15.95
C LYS A 27 38.86 12.68 -14.93
N GLU A 28 38.38 12.63 -13.69
CA GLU A 28 38.85 13.44 -12.57
C GLU A 28 40.06 12.83 -11.83
N GLY A 29 40.59 11.70 -12.30
CA GLY A 29 41.78 11.05 -11.74
C GLY A 29 41.52 10.30 -10.42
N VAL A 30 40.28 9.86 -10.17
CA VAL A 30 39.93 9.11 -8.97
C VAL A 30 40.47 7.68 -9.07
N GLU A 31 41.20 7.21 -8.05
CA GLU A 31 41.68 5.85 -7.92
C GLU A 31 40.53 4.92 -7.51
N PHE A 32 40.41 3.76 -8.19
CA PHE A 32 39.38 2.77 -7.87
C PHE A 32 39.95 1.63 -7.04
N VAL A 33 39.33 1.39 -5.91
CA VAL A 33 39.54 0.21 -5.04
C VAL A 33 38.33 -0.69 -5.18
N SER A 34 38.53 -1.98 -5.44
CA SER A 34 37.40 -2.87 -5.68
C SER A 34 37.66 -4.33 -5.28
N THR A 35 36.62 -5.14 -5.33
CA THR A 35 36.70 -6.59 -5.04
C THR A 35 36.04 -7.41 -6.13
N GLY A 36 36.58 -8.62 -6.39
CA GLY A 36 35.96 -9.69 -7.17
C GLY A 36 35.34 -9.22 -8.49
N GLY A 37 34.06 -9.57 -8.72
CA GLY A 37 33.36 -9.26 -9.95
C GLY A 37 33.17 -7.78 -10.26
N THR A 38 33.23 -6.88 -9.27
CA THR A 38 33.21 -5.43 -9.52
C THR A 38 34.54 -4.95 -10.08
N SER A 39 35.66 -5.45 -9.57
CA SER A 39 37.00 -5.17 -10.14
C SER A 39 37.08 -5.62 -11.61
N THR A 40 36.70 -6.87 -11.89
CA THR A 40 36.64 -7.37 -13.27
C THR A 40 35.79 -6.51 -14.20
N PHE A 41 34.63 -6.03 -13.71
CA PHE A 41 33.80 -5.13 -14.50
C PHE A 41 34.47 -3.78 -14.78
N ILE A 42 35.10 -3.14 -13.78
CA ILE A 42 35.83 -1.87 -13.96
C ILE A 42 36.98 -2.02 -14.94
N GLU A 43 37.76 -3.10 -14.83
CA GLU A 43 38.88 -3.43 -15.72
C GLU A 43 38.40 -3.71 -17.15
N SER A 44 37.23 -4.34 -17.32
CA SER A 44 36.67 -4.58 -18.66
C SER A 44 36.30 -3.28 -19.39
N LEU A 45 36.10 -2.18 -18.66
CA LEU A 45 35.90 -0.84 -19.22
C LEU A 45 37.21 -0.09 -19.50
N GLY A 46 38.37 -0.72 -19.22
CA GLY A 46 39.68 -0.15 -19.45
C GLY A 46 40.23 0.70 -18.30
N TYR A 47 39.62 0.67 -17.13
CA TYR A 47 40.05 1.44 -15.96
C TYR A 47 40.83 0.56 -14.98
N PRO A 48 42.01 1.03 -14.47
CA PRO A 48 42.81 0.26 -13.50
C PRO A 48 42.08 0.20 -12.14
N THR A 49 42.19 -0.91 -11.44
CA THR A 49 41.73 -1.08 -10.07
C THR A 49 42.84 -1.49 -9.13
N VAL A 50 42.72 -1.09 -7.85
CA VAL A 50 43.52 -1.63 -6.74
C VAL A 50 42.64 -2.67 -6.04
N ALA A 51 43.14 -3.87 -5.89
CA ALA A 51 42.43 -4.90 -5.16
C ALA A 51 42.35 -4.57 -3.67
N VAL A 52 41.23 -4.87 -3.03
CA VAL A 52 41.10 -4.69 -1.57
C VAL A 52 42.15 -5.49 -0.82
N GLU A 53 42.51 -6.65 -1.32
CA GLU A 53 43.56 -7.54 -0.80
C GLU A 53 44.94 -6.86 -0.77
N ASP A 54 45.22 -5.95 -1.71
CA ASP A 54 46.48 -5.18 -1.71
C ASP A 54 46.52 -4.15 -0.59
N LEU A 55 45.38 -3.55 -0.26
CA LEU A 55 45.26 -2.60 0.86
C LEU A 55 45.29 -3.30 2.21
N THR A 56 44.59 -4.43 2.31
CA THR A 56 44.51 -5.19 3.57
C THR A 56 45.75 -6.04 3.84
N ARG A 57 46.50 -6.39 2.78
CA ARG A 57 47.58 -7.39 2.80
C ARG A 57 47.09 -8.73 3.34
N TYR A 58 45.80 -9.03 3.14
CA TYR A 58 45.16 -10.23 3.64
C TYR A 58 44.29 -10.86 2.55
N PRO A 59 44.36 -12.19 2.37
CA PRO A 59 43.55 -12.85 1.34
C PRO A 59 42.06 -12.81 1.68
N SER A 60 41.22 -12.86 0.68
CA SER A 60 39.79 -13.13 0.83
C SER A 60 39.60 -14.53 1.43
N MET A 61 38.84 -14.61 2.53
CA MET A 61 38.65 -15.86 3.27
C MET A 61 37.16 -16.27 3.32
N LEU A 62 36.94 -17.54 3.74
CA LEU A 62 35.60 -18.09 3.97
C LEU A 62 34.67 -17.92 2.77
N GLY A 63 35.16 -18.25 1.58
CA GLY A 63 34.39 -18.10 0.36
C GLY A 63 34.07 -16.65 -0.02
N GLY A 64 34.82 -15.68 0.56
CA GLY A 64 34.61 -14.25 0.29
C GLY A 64 33.71 -13.53 1.29
N ARG A 65 33.24 -14.19 2.34
CA ARG A 65 32.46 -13.58 3.42
C ARG A 65 33.26 -12.54 4.22
N VAL A 66 34.60 -12.64 4.22
CA VAL A 66 35.51 -11.70 4.88
C VAL A 66 36.50 -11.15 3.85
N LYS A 67 36.25 -9.94 3.38
CA LYS A 67 37.10 -9.18 2.44
C LYS A 67 37.32 -7.76 2.94
N THR A 68 36.22 -7.00 3.05
CA THR A 68 36.21 -5.58 3.41
C THR A 68 36.10 -5.35 4.92
N LEU A 69 35.81 -6.38 5.71
CA LEU A 69 35.77 -6.33 7.18
C LEU A 69 37.19 -6.38 7.74
N HIS A 70 37.97 -5.36 7.45
CA HIS A 70 39.37 -5.26 7.86
C HIS A 70 39.68 -3.85 8.35
N PRO A 71 40.53 -3.69 9.42
CA PRO A 71 40.89 -2.37 9.95
C PRO A 71 41.44 -1.40 8.91
N ALA A 72 42.22 -1.87 7.91
CA ALA A 72 42.75 -1.02 6.86
C ALA A 72 41.63 -0.36 6.01
N ILE A 73 40.54 -1.08 5.71
CA ILE A 73 39.42 -0.57 4.95
C ILE A 73 38.54 0.33 5.83
N GLN A 74 38.13 -0.19 7.00
CA GLN A 74 37.26 0.55 7.92
C GLN A 74 37.96 1.81 8.46
N GLY A 75 39.26 1.75 8.75
CA GLY A 75 40.06 2.89 9.15
C GLY A 75 40.17 3.92 8.04
N GLY A 76 40.36 3.51 6.78
CA GLY A 76 40.37 4.40 5.63
C GLY A 76 39.07 5.18 5.43
N ILE A 77 37.92 4.56 5.78
CA ILE A 77 36.58 5.17 5.74
C ILE A 77 36.32 6.02 6.97
N LEU A 78 36.61 5.53 8.18
CA LEU A 78 36.18 6.12 9.45
C LEU A 78 37.11 7.25 9.97
N ALA A 79 38.36 7.34 9.47
CA ALA A 79 39.31 8.34 9.89
C ALA A 79 38.79 9.77 9.65
N ARG A 80 38.68 10.56 10.71
CA ARG A 80 38.29 11.99 10.64
C ARG A 80 39.48 12.83 10.15
N ARG A 81 39.31 13.44 8.99
CA ARG A 81 40.40 14.17 8.28
C ARG A 81 40.89 15.41 9.05
N SER A 82 40.07 15.97 9.96
CA SER A 82 40.41 17.13 10.78
C SER A 82 40.89 16.79 12.20
N HIS A 83 40.91 15.50 12.58
CA HIS A 83 41.25 15.08 13.94
C HIS A 83 42.73 14.65 14.02
N GLU A 84 43.52 15.30 14.88
CA GLU A 84 44.97 15.12 14.94
C GLU A 84 45.39 13.67 15.28
N VAL A 85 44.70 13.02 16.23
CA VAL A 85 45.00 11.62 16.60
C VAL A 85 44.73 10.70 15.42
N ASP A 86 43.58 10.86 14.72
CA ASP A 86 43.27 10.03 13.56
C ASP A 86 44.30 10.22 12.44
N GLN A 87 44.81 11.45 12.25
CA GLN A 87 45.86 11.73 11.25
C GLN A 87 47.21 11.06 11.62
N GLN A 88 47.52 10.99 12.90
CA GLN A 88 48.72 10.29 13.38
C GLN A 88 48.60 8.78 13.16
N GLU A 89 47.46 8.19 13.55
CA GLU A 89 47.19 6.76 13.37
C GLU A 89 47.12 6.36 11.88
N VAL A 90 46.53 7.20 11.04
CA VAL A 90 46.55 6.99 9.56
C VAL A 90 47.98 6.86 9.02
N LYS A 91 48.90 7.70 9.52
CA LYS A 91 50.33 7.63 9.12
C LYS A 91 51.04 6.42 9.73
N GLU A 92 50.80 6.18 11.02
CA GLU A 92 51.46 5.09 11.78
C GLU A 92 51.09 3.73 11.17
N TYR A 93 49.81 3.51 10.92
CA TYR A 93 49.33 2.22 10.37
C TYR A 93 49.30 2.18 8.85
N GLY A 94 49.71 3.24 8.16
CA GLY A 94 49.75 3.30 6.67
C GLY A 94 48.36 3.14 6.03
N LEU A 95 47.31 3.70 6.65
CA LEU A 95 45.94 3.54 6.19
C LEU A 95 45.69 4.35 4.90
N SER A 96 45.13 3.72 3.93
CA SER A 96 44.69 4.37 2.68
C SER A 96 43.32 4.99 2.86
N LEU A 97 43.24 6.33 2.80
CA LEU A 97 41.98 7.06 2.97
C LEU A 97 41.04 6.80 1.77
N ILE A 98 39.77 6.61 2.07
CA ILE A 98 38.68 6.39 1.09
C ILE A 98 37.73 7.57 1.19
N ASP A 99 37.42 8.22 0.06
CA ASP A 99 36.63 9.45 0.01
C ASP A 99 35.21 9.19 -0.54
N LEU A 100 35.04 8.12 -1.32
CA LEU A 100 33.76 7.69 -1.87
C LEU A 100 33.61 6.18 -1.67
N VAL A 101 32.41 5.77 -1.23
CA VAL A 101 32.01 4.36 -1.16
C VAL A 101 30.77 4.18 -2.03
N ILE A 102 30.80 3.29 -3.01
CA ILE A 102 29.66 2.88 -3.83
C ILE A 102 29.40 1.41 -3.54
N VAL A 103 28.26 1.12 -2.92
CA VAL A 103 27.88 -0.24 -2.51
C VAL A 103 26.39 -0.42 -2.74
N ASP A 104 26.01 -1.56 -3.32
CA ASP A 104 24.66 -2.08 -3.21
C ASP A 104 24.65 -3.41 -2.45
N LEU A 105 23.55 -3.72 -1.80
CA LEU A 105 23.39 -4.93 -1.01
C LEU A 105 22.93 -6.09 -1.89
N TYR A 106 23.19 -7.31 -1.45
CA TYR A 106 22.62 -8.49 -2.10
C TYR A 106 21.08 -8.44 -2.11
N PRO A 107 20.43 -8.96 -3.17
CA PRO A 107 18.99 -8.86 -3.37
C PRO A 107 18.21 -9.84 -2.46
N PHE A 108 18.26 -9.65 -1.14
CA PHE A 108 17.65 -10.51 -0.13
C PHE A 108 16.14 -10.70 -0.37
N GLU A 109 15.38 -9.60 -0.48
CA GLU A 109 13.93 -9.66 -0.66
C GLU A 109 13.53 -10.35 -1.97
N ALA A 110 14.27 -10.11 -3.06
CA ALA A 110 14.02 -10.79 -4.34
C ALA A 110 14.33 -12.29 -4.25
N THR A 111 15.34 -12.68 -3.49
CA THR A 111 15.69 -14.09 -3.25
C THR A 111 14.61 -14.79 -2.43
N VAL A 112 14.09 -14.15 -1.37
CA VAL A 112 12.95 -14.65 -0.60
C VAL A 112 11.72 -14.81 -1.49
N ALA A 113 11.40 -13.79 -2.27
CA ALA A 113 10.22 -13.79 -3.17
C ALA A 113 10.31 -14.86 -4.28
N SER A 114 11.52 -15.28 -4.68
CA SER A 114 11.70 -16.36 -5.66
C SER A 114 11.40 -17.75 -5.12
N GLY A 115 11.18 -17.92 -3.81
CA GLY A 115 11.00 -19.22 -3.16
C GLY A 115 12.29 -20.04 -3.10
N ALA A 116 13.45 -19.38 -3.06
CA ALA A 116 14.76 -20.03 -2.93
C ALA A 116 14.88 -20.83 -1.62
N SER A 117 15.87 -21.72 -1.54
CA SER A 117 16.15 -22.49 -0.32
C SER A 117 16.55 -21.57 0.84
N GLU A 118 16.32 -22.03 2.08
CA GLU A 118 16.75 -21.30 3.29
C GLU A 118 18.24 -21.00 3.27
N GLU A 119 19.05 -21.94 2.82
CA GLU A 119 20.50 -21.78 2.68
C GLU A 119 20.85 -20.67 1.68
N ASP A 120 20.21 -20.63 0.52
CA ASP A 120 20.43 -19.59 -0.48
C ASP A 120 19.98 -18.21 0.00
N ILE A 121 18.88 -18.13 0.76
CA ILE A 121 18.39 -16.89 1.36
C ILE A 121 19.39 -16.37 2.40
N ILE A 122 19.89 -17.24 3.28
CA ILE A 122 20.89 -16.86 4.31
C ILE A 122 22.17 -16.35 3.66
N GLU A 123 22.62 -16.95 2.54
CA GLU A 123 23.80 -16.47 1.78
C GLU A 123 23.62 -15.07 1.17
N LYS A 124 22.37 -14.56 1.09
CA LYS A 124 22.09 -13.18 0.66
C LYS A 124 22.02 -12.18 1.80
N ILE A 125 22.29 -12.58 3.04
CA ILE A 125 22.45 -11.64 4.15
C ILE A 125 23.83 -10.99 4.03
N ASP A 126 23.84 -9.72 3.59
CA ASP A 126 25.07 -8.97 3.35
C ASP A 126 25.67 -8.48 4.67
N ILE A 127 26.90 -8.88 4.95
CA ILE A 127 27.65 -8.45 6.15
C ILE A 127 28.66 -7.35 5.80
N GLY A 128 29.36 -7.50 4.69
CA GLY A 128 30.44 -6.59 4.27
C GLY A 128 29.90 -5.26 3.74
N GLY A 129 28.92 -5.31 2.84
CA GLY A 129 28.32 -4.14 2.23
C GLY A 129 27.60 -3.27 3.26
N ILE A 130 26.81 -3.88 4.15
CA ILE A 130 26.11 -3.14 5.22
C ILE A 130 27.10 -2.42 6.15
N SER A 131 28.25 -3.06 6.46
CA SER A 131 29.30 -2.46 7.26
C SER A 131 29.93 -1.24 6.59
N LEU A 132 30.22 -1.32 5.30
CA LEU A 132 30.74 -0.21 4.49
C LEU A 132 29.73 0.97 4.43
N ILE A 133 28.46 0.68 4.17
CA ILE A 133 27.39 1.67 4.12
C ILE A 133 27.31 2.45 5.45
N ARG A 134 27.26 1.74 6.56
CA ARG A 134 27.16 2.37 7.89
C ARG A 134 28.42 3.13 8.28
N GLY A 135 29.61 2.59 7.97
CA GLY A 135 30.90 3.25 8.25
C GLY A 135 31.04 4.56 7.50
N ALA A 136 30.79 4.56 6.19
CA ALA A 136 30.86 5.75 5.36
C ALA A 136 29.79 6.80 5.75
N ALA A 137 28.56 6.36 6.01
CA ALA A 137 27.49 7.24 6.48
C ALA A 137 27.82 7.91 7.82
N LYS A 138 28.45 7.18 8.76
CA LYS A 138 28.89 7.74 10.04
C LYS A 138 29.92 8.88 9.83
N ASN A 139 30.83 8.74 8.86
CA ASN A 139 31.86 9.71 8.57
C ASN A 139 31.49 10.63 7.38
N TYR A 140 30.22 10.99 7.23
CA TYR A 140 29.72 11.81 6.11
C TYR A 140 30.37 13.20 5.99
N GLU A 141 30.99 13.68 7.04
CA GLU A 141 31.75 14.95 6.98
C GLU A 141 32.92 14.85 6.00
N ASP A 142 33.51 13.67 5.85
CA ASP A 142 34.70 13.40 5.05
C ASP A 142 34.47 12.43 3.90
N VAL A 143 33.45 11.59 3.93
CA VAL A 143 33.21 10.49 2.98
C VAL A 143 31.83 10.60 2.34
N VAL A 144 31.77 10.33 1.03
CA VAL A 144 30.50 10.16 0.29
C VAL A 144 30.12 8.69 0.31
N ILE A 145 28.86 8.37 0.54
CA ILE A 145 28.29 7.03 0.43
C ILE A 145 27.17 7.00 -0.61
N ILE A 146 27.25 6.10 -1.55
CA ILE A 146 26.19 5.78 -2.51
C ILE A 146 25.71 4.36 -2.19
N PRO A 147 24.57 4.22 -1.48
CA PRO A 147 24.15 2.96 -0.91
C PRO A 147 23.25 2.12 -1.82
N SER A 148 22.87 2.64 -2.98
CA SER A 148 22.03 1.93 -3.95
C SER A 148 22.11 2.55 -5.35
N GLN A 149 21.70 1.79 -6.38
CA GLN A 149 21.56 2.29 -7.75
C GLN A 149 20.59 3.47 -7.88
N ALA A 150 19.58 3.55 -7.01
CA ALA A 150 18.61 4.67 -7.01
C ALA A 150 19.27 6.03 -6.76
N ASP A 151 20.47 6.05 -6.19
CA ASP A 151 21.21 7.28 -5.89
C ASP A 151 22.24 7.64 -7.00
N TYR A 152 22.40 6.80 -8.05
CA TYR A 152 23.38 7.02 -9.11
C TYR A 152 23.13 8.30 -9.91
N ALA A 153 21.88 8.60 -10.27
CA ALA A 153 21.55 9.82 -11.01
C ALA A 153 21.91 11.09 -10.23
N ALA A 154 21.74 11.08 -8.90
CA ALA A 154 22.12 12.21 -8.05
C ALA A 154 23.64 12.38 -7.99
N LEU A 155 24.40 11.29 -7.83
CA LEU A 155 25.85 11.33 -7.88
C LEU A 155 26.34 11.81 -9.26
N GLN A 156 25.81 11.27 -10.34
CA GLN A 156 26.18 11.65 -11.71
C GLN A 156 25.99 13.15 -11.94
N SER A 157 24.86 13.70 -11.54
CA SER A 157 24.59 15.14 -11.65
C SER A 157 25.61 15.99 -10.89
N ILE A 158 26.07 15.54 -9.72
CA ILE A 158 27.11 16.22 -8.96
C ILE A 158 28.46 16.18 -9.71
N LEU A 159 28.85 14.99 -10.21
CA LEU A 159 30.09 14.80 -10.93
C LEU A 159 30.14 15.60 -12.24
N GLU A 160 29.05 15.67 -12.99
CA GLU A 160 28.94 16.46 -14.23
C GLU A 160 29.05 17.96 -13.95
N TYR A 161 28.49 18.46 -12.85
CA TYR A 161 28.47 19.87 -12.53
C TYR A 161 29.75 20.37 -11.85
N ARG A 162 30.37 19.57 -10.95
CA ARG A 162 31.50 19.98 -10.10
C ARG A 162 32.74 19.12 -10.18
N GLY A 163 32.75 18.12 -11.07
CA GLY A 163 33.80 17.08 -11.06
C GLY A 163 33.77 16.25 -9.78
N ALA A 164 34.92 15.73 -9.36
CA ALA A 164 35.04 14.90 -8.16
C ALA A 164 34.99 15.69 -6.84
N LYS A 165 34.04 16.62 -6.72
CA LYS A 165 33.86 17.47 -5.53
C LYS A 165 32.45 17.41 -4.98
N THR A 166 32.34 17.33 -3.64
CA THR A 166 31.03 17.25 -2.97
C THR A 166 30.92 18.25 -1.84
N MET A 167 29.69 18.73 -1.62
CA MET A 167 29.37 19.63 -0.52
C MET A 167 28.87 18.82 0.70
N LEU A 168 28.96 19.42 1.89
CA LEU A 168 28.55 18.76 3.14
C LEU A 168 27.06 18.33 3.11
N GLU A 169 26.17 19.16 2.53
CA GLU A 169 24.75 18.85 2.44
C GLU A 169 24.48 17.63 1.55
N GLU A 170 25.23 17.50 0.45
CA GLU A 170 25.14 16.34 -0.45
C GLU A 170 25.57 15.06 0.27
N ARG A 171 26.70 15.09 0.98
CA ARG A 171 27.17 13.97 1.77
C ARG A 171 26.19 13.60 2.89
N ARG A 172 25.61 14.60 3.57
CA ARG A 172 24.56 14.37 4.57
C ARG A 172 23.29 13.78 3.97
N HIS A 173 22.93 14.21 2.76
CA HIS A 173 21.81 13.59 2.01
C HIS A 173 22.06 12.11 1.78
N PHE A 174 23.22 11.74 1.24
CA PHE A 174 23.55 10.34 0.98
C PHE A 174 23.70 9.53 2.27
N ALA A 175 24.23 10.11 3.35
CA ALA A 175 24.24 9.42 4.65
C ALA A 175 22.83 9.11 5.18
N ARG A 176 21.86 10.00 4.99
CA ARG A 176 20.45 9.73 5.27
C ARG A 176 19.92 8.58 4.41
N ARG A 177 20.24 8.56 3.11
CA ARG A 177 19.87 7.48 2.20
C ARG A 177 20.48 6.15 2.64
N ALA A 178 21.73 6.16 3.05
CA ALA A 178 22.45 4.98 3.55
C ALA A 178 21.74 4.34 4.76
N PHE A 179 21.29 5.15 5.71
CA PHE A 179 20.53 4.63 6.86
C PHE A 179 19.11 4.20 6.50
N ALA A 180 18.48 4.81 5.50
CA ALA A 180 17.20 4.29 4.98
C ALA A 180 17.39 2.90 4.37
N VAL A 181 18.40 2.72 3.50
CA VAL A 181 18.72 1.42 2.87
C VAL A 181 19.04 0.38 3.94
N SER A 182 19.94 0.68 4.89
CA SER A 182 20.34 -0.30 5.91
C SER A 182 19.20 -0.70 6.83
N SER A 183 18.35 0.25 7.26
CA SER A 183 17.21 -0.06 8.13
C SER A 183 16.12 -0.85 7.41
N GLY A 184 15.87 -0.56 6.13
CA GLY A 184 14.95 -1.33 5.29
C GLY A 184 15.42 -2.78 5.13
N TYR A 185 16.71 -2.94 4.82
CA TYR A 185 17.34 -4.25 4.67
C TYR A 185 17.26 -5.10 5.94
N ASP A 186 17.65 -4.55 7.09
CA ASP A 186 17.55 -5.24 8.38
C ASP A 186 16.09 -5.57 8.74
N SER A 187 15.15 -4.69 8.39
CA SER A 187 13.71 -4.94 8.61
C SER A 187 13.17 -6.07 7.74
N ALA A 188 13.66 -6.23 6.51
CA ALA A 188 13.30 -7.34 5.64
C ALA A 188 13.85 -8.66 6.16
N ILE A 189 15.10 -8.67 6.62
CA ILE A 189 15.73 -9.85 7.24
C ILE A 189 14.97 -10.24 8.52
N PHE A 190 14.66 -9.26 9.38
CA PHE A 190 13.88 -9.51 10.60
C PHE A 190 12.53 -10.15 10.28
N ARG A 191 11.77 -9.61 9.32
CA ARG A 191 10.46 -10.18 8.93
C ARG A 191 10.55 -11.63 8.46
N TRP A 192 11.62 -11.96 7.74
CA TRP A 192 11.83 -13.33 7.28
C TRP A 192 12.11 -14.29 8.45
N PHE A 193 12.96 -13.91 9.40
CA PHE A 193 13.24 -14.69 10.61
C PHE A 193 12.05 -14.76 11.59
N ASP A 194 11.24 -13.69 11.66
CA ASP A 194 10.04 -13.63 12.51
C ASP A 194 8.94 -14.62 12.04
N GLY A 195 8.97 -15.02 10.78
CA GLY A 195 8.11 -16.08 10.22
C GLY A 195 6.61 -15.84 10.38
N GLY A 196 6.19 -14.62 10.69
CA GLY A 196 4.79 -14.24 10.96
C GLY A 196 4.37 -14.34 12.42
N GLU A 197 5.29 -14.59 13.36
CA GLU A 197 5.02 -14.61 14.82
C GLU A 197 4.63 -13.22 15.37
N ALA A 198 4.87 -12.16 14.58
CA ALA A 198 4.56 -10.76 14.92
C ALA A 198 5.17 -10.29 16.26
N THR A 199 6.42 -10.72 16.54
CA THR A 199 7.12 -10.40 17.79
C THR A 199 7.48 -8.92 17.91
N ALA A 200 7.65 -8.22 16.77
CA ALA A 200 7.86 -6.77 16.73
C ALA A 200 7.44 -6.19 15.38
N LEU A 201 6.87 -4.99 15.37
CA LEU A 201 6.50 -4.27 14.16
C LEU A 201 7.71 -3.52 13.57
N ARG A 202 7.97 -3.76 12.28
CA ARG A 202 8.97 -3.06 11.46
C ARG A 202 8.32 -2.67 10.13
N LEU A 203 7.86 -1.42 10.02
CA LEU A 203 7.32 -0.86 8.78
C LEU A 203 8.36 0.07 8.16
N THR A 204 8.69 -0.17 6.91
CA THR A 204 9.59 0.68 6.13
C THR A 204 8.93 1.02 4.80
N ALA A 205 9.06 2.28 4.39
CA ALA A 205 8.63 2.76 3.09
C ALA A 205 9.64 3.80 2.58
N ASP A 206 10.28 3.52 1.47
CA ASP A 206 11.36 4.37 0.95
C ASP A 206 10.86 5.59 0.18
N GLN A 207 9.60 5.58 -0.23
CA GLN A 207 8.99 6.69 -0.95
C GLN A 207 8.02 7.43 -0.06
N ALA A 208 8.14 8.75 -0.05
CA ALA A 208 7.24 9.66 0.67
C ALA A 208 6.70 10.68 -0.32
N GLN A 209 5.39 10.72 -0.48
CA GLN A 209 4.68 11.70 -1.30
C GLN A 209 3.99 12.71 -0.37
N PRO A 210 4.48 13.97 -0.30
CA PRO A 210 3.75 15.02 0.40
C PRO A 210 2.39 15.24 -0.27
N LEU A 211 1.35 15.30 0.55
CA LEU A 211 0.01 15.63 0.11
C LEU A 211 -0.26 17.11 0.40
N ARG A 212 -1.23 17.69 -0.28
CA ARG A 212 -1.59 19.09 -0.10
C ARG A 212 -1.88 19.45 1.36
N TYR A 213 -2.55 18.55 2.10
CA TYR A 213 -2.83 18.58 3.54
C TYR A 213 -3.31 17.19 3.97
N GLY A 214 -3.53 16.96 5.26
CA GLY A 214 -4.12 15.74 5.82
C GLY A 214 -5.64 15.70 5.61
N GLU A 215 -6.41 15.16 6.56
CA GLU A 215 -7.86 15.21 6.48
C GLU A 215 -8.39 16.64 6.44
N ASN A 216 -7.73 17.53 7.17
CA ASN A 216 -8.10 18.94 7.27
C ASN A 216 -6.96 19.86 6.81
N PRO A 217 -7.29 21.08 6.29
CA PRO A 217 -6.30 21.98 5.71
C PRO A 217 -5.16 22.41 6.62
N HIS A 218 -5.35 22.39 7.94
CA HIS A 218 -4.32 22.74 8.93
C HIS A 218 -3.38 21.58 9.28
N GLN A 219 -3.67 20.36 8.81
CA GLN A 219 -2.88 19.15 9.07
C GLN A 219 -1.94 18.86 7.90
N LYS A 220 -0.68 18.55 8.18
CA LYS A 220 0.23 18.02 7.15
C LYS A 220 -0.13 16.57 6.84
N GLY A 221 -0.20 16.22 5.55
CA GLY A 221 -0.41 14.89 5.06
C GLY A 221 0.79 14.39 4.26
N ILE A 222 1.13 13.13 4.43
CA ILE A 222 2.17 12.44 3.64
C ILE A 222 1.66 11.02 3.40
N PHE A 223 1.76 10.57 2.16
CA PHE A 223 1.58 9.16 1.82
C PHE A 223 2.95 8.50 1.73
N PHE A 224 3.14 7.39 2.43
CA PHE A 224 4.34 6.56 2.37
C PHE A 224 4.04 5.30 1.57
N GLY A 225 4.63 5.16 0.41
CA GLY A 225 4.41 4.03 -0.50
C GLY A 225 4.50 4.44 -1.97
N ASP A 226 4.22 3.49 -2.84
CA ASP A 226 4.25 3.68 -4.31
C ASP A 226 2.89 3.34 -4.91
N LEU A 227 2.08 4.37 -5.17
CA LEU A 227 0.77 4.23 -5.81
C LEU A 227 0.87 3.75 -7.26
N SER A 228 2.00 3.98 -7.93
CA SER A 228 2.20 3.60 -9.32
C SER A 228 2.20 2.08 -9.54
N ARG A 229 2.38 1.30 -8.48
CA ARG A 229 2.26 -0.17 -8.51
C ARG A 229 0.82 -0.63 -8.79
N TYR A 230 -0.16 0.14 -8.33
CA TYR A 230 -1.58 -0.21 -8.38
C TYR A 230 -2.37 0.61 -9.39
N PHE A 231 -1.94 1.85 -9.67
CA PHE A 231 -2.68 2.78 -10.51
C PHE A 231 -1.79 3.48 -11.53
N THR A 232 -2.39 3.79 -12.69
CA THR A 232 -1.93 4.85 -13.57
C THR A 232 -2.92 6.01 -13.49
N GLN A 233 -2.45 7.19 -13.07
CA GLN A 233 -3.29 8.38 -13.13
C GLN A 233 -3.28 8.93 -14.58
N LEU A 234 -4.42 8.79 -15.28
CA LEU A 234 -4.56 9.19 -16.68
C LEU A 234 -4.91 10.67 -16.86
N HIS A 235 -5.48 11.30 -15.81
CA HIS A 235 -5.95 12.68 -15.85
C HIS A 235 -6.21 13.25 -14.46
N GLY A 236 -6.27 14.59 -14.36
CA GLY A 236 -6.80 15.32 -13.21
C GLY A 236 -5.74 15.90 -12.28
N LYS A 237 -6.22 16.46 -11.16
CA LYS A 237 -5.40 17.02 -10.09
C LYS A 237 -4.68 15.94 -9.28
N GLU A 238 -3.71 16.31 -8.47
CA GLU A 238 -3.05 15.43 -7.50
C GLU A 238 -4.07 14.86 -6.50
N LEU A 239 -3.83 13.61 -6.08
CA LEU A 239 -4.62 12.94 -5.07
C LEU A 239 -4.47 13.62 -3.70
N SER A 240 -5.57 13.83 -2.99
CA SER A 240 -5.59 14.30 -1.62
C SER A 240 -5.60 13.15 -0.63
N TYR A 241 -5.35 13.45 0.65
CA TYR A 241 -5.46 12.51 1.75
C TYR A 241 -6.85 11.83 1.78
N ASN A 242 -7.92 12.63 1.68
CA ASN A 242 -9.29 12.12 1.67
C ASN A 242 -9.60 11.28 0.42
N ASN A 243 -9.06 11.68 -0.76
CA ASN A 243 -9.20 10.84 -1.95
C ASN A 243 -8.58 9.45 -1.74
N LEU A 244 -7.38 9.36 -1.13
CA LEU A 244 -6.73 8.08 -0.87
C LEU A 244 -7.53 7.18 0.07
N GLN A 245 -8.16 7.74 1.10
CA GLN A 245 -9.04 6.97 1.99
C GLN A 245 -10.27 6.43 1.25
N ASP A 246 -10.93 7.27 0.45
CA ASP A 246 -12.12 6.85 -0.32
C ASP A 246 -11.74 5.86 -1.44
N ILE A 247 -10.55 6.00 -2.07
CA ILE A 247 -10.01 5.06 -3.06
C ILE A 247 -9.77 3.68 -2.42
N GLU A 248 -9.15 3.64 -1.24
CA GLU A 248 -8.93 2.39 -0.51
C GLU A 248 -10.26 1.69 -0.21
N ALA A 249 -11.25 2.42 0.29
CA ALA A 249 -12.59 1.88 0.54
C ALA A 249 -13.28 1.39 -0.74
N ALA A 250 -13.13 2.11 -1.85
CA ALA A 250 -13.72 1.75 -3.14
C ALA A 250 -13.09 0.48 -3.72
N VAL A 251 -11.76 0.40 -3.71
CA VAL A 251 -11.03 -0.75 -4.26
C VAL A 251 -11.28 -2.01 -3.44
N THR A 252 -11.26 -1.91 -2.11
CA THR A 252 -11.54 -3.07 -1.27
C THR A 252 -12.97 -3.58 -1.42
N LEU A 253 -13.95 -2.67 -1.57
CA LEU A 253 -15.35 -3.05 -1.81
C LEU A 253 -15.53 -3.77 -3.16
N ILE A 254 -15.02 -3.19 -4.25
CA ILE A 254 -15.30 -3.68 -5.60
C ILE A 254 -14.69 -5.05 -5.88
N GLN A 255 -13.63 -5.42 -5.16
CA GLN A 255 -12.95 -6.72 -5.29
C GLN A 255 -13.83 -7.91 -4.87
N ASP A 256 -14.83 -7.69 -4.04
CA ASP A 256 -15.76 -8.74 -3.61
C ASP A 256 -16.81 -9.11 -4.69
N PHE A 257 -16.83 -8.41 -5.84
CA PHE A 257 -17.85 -8.60 -6.88
C PHE A 257 -17.27 -9.13 -8.19
N ASP A 258 -17.80 -10.27 -8.66
CA ASP A 258 -17.41 -10.90 -9.93
C ASP A 258 -18.24 -10.40 -11.12
N ALA A 259 -19.55 -10.15 -10.91
CA ALA A 259 -20.43 -9.59 -11.95
C ALA A 259 -20.04 -8.14 -12.31
N PRO A 260 -20.42 -7.62 -13.48
CA PRO A 260 -20.18 -6.20 -13.80
C PRO A 260 -20.89 -5.32 -12.76
N THR A 261 -20.08 -4.61 -11.95
CA THR A 261 -20.52 -3.84 -10.79
C THR A 261 -20.00 -2.41 -10.86
N PHE A 262 -20.86 -1.48 -10.48
CA PHE A 262 -20.52 -0.08 -10.29
C PHE A 262 -20.81 0.35 -8.87
N ALA A 263 -19.86 1.02 -8.20
CA ALA A 263 -20.03 1.54 -6.84
C ALA A 263 -19.68 3.03 -6.77
N ILE A 264 -20.40 3.74 -5.91
CA ILE A 264 -20.23 5.16 -5.61
C ILE A 264 -20.01 5.27 -4.11
N LEU A 265 -18.86 5.84 -3.71
CA LEU A 265 -18.49 5.98 -2.32
C LEU A 265 -18.31 7.44 -1.94
N LYS A 266 -18.61 7.73 -0.68
CA LYS A 266 -18.33 9.01 -0.07
C LYS A 266 -18.04 8.81 1.42
N HIS A 267 -16.94 9.40 1.89
CA HIS A 267 -16.50 9.25 3.29
C HIS A 267 -16.38 7.78 3.71
N ASN A 268 -15.72 6.98 2.85
CA ASN A 268 -15.44 5.56 3.04
C ASN A 268 -16.66 4.62 3.07
N ASN A 269 -17.86 5.10 2.72
CA ASN A 269 -19.07 4.27 2.68
C ASN A 269 -19.71 4.33 1.29
N ALA A 270 -20.28 3.21 0.86
CA ALA A 270 -21.05 3.16 -0.37
C ALA A 270 -22.38 3.92 -0.19
N CYS A 271 -22.63 4.91 -1.03
CA CYS A 271 -23.93 5.55 -1.16
C CYS A 271 -24.72 5.00 -2.35
N GLY A 272 -24.08 4.30 -3.26
CA GLY A 272 -24.69 3.58 -4.38
C GLY A 272 -23.83 2.39 -4.79
N CYS A 273 -24.47 1.27 -5.11
CA CYS A 273 -23.81 0.09 -5.67
C CYS A 273 -24.84 -0.77 -6.39
N ALA A 274 -24.50 -1.25 -7.58
CA ALA A 274 -25.34 -2.21 -8.28
C ALA A 274 -24.52 -3.13 -9.19
N SER A 275 -24.96 -4.38 -9.33
CA SER A 275 -24.45 -5.34 -10.29
C SER A 275 -25.50 -5.59 -11.37
N ARG A 276 -25.12 -5.46 -12.65
CA ARG A 276 -26.03 -5.61 -13.81
C ARG A 276 -25.31 -6.29 -14.95
N PRO A 277 -26.04 -6.83 -15.95
CA PRO A 277 -25.42 -7.37 -17.15
C PRO A 277 -24.54 -6.40 -17.91
N THR A 278 -24.88 -5.12 -17.91
CA THR A 278 -24.09 -4.05 -18.54
C THR A 278 -23.64 -3.01 -17.52
N LEU A 279 -22.49 -2.38 -17.78
CA LEU A 279 -21.94 -1.37 -16.86
C LEU A 279 -22.79 -0.11 -16.77
N ILE A 280 -23.42 0.28 -17.87
CA ILE A 280 -24.33 1.45 -17.90
C ILE A 280 -25.58 1.23 -17.06
N GLU A 281 -26.14 0.02 -17.05
CA GLU A 281 -27.26 -0.32 -16.16
C GLU A 281 -26.79 -0.31 -14.70
N ALA A 282 -25.62 -0.91 -14.42
CA ALA A 282 -25.03 -0.87 -13.09
C ALA A 282 -24.80 0.56 -12.57
N TRP A 283 -24.29 1.45 -13.43
CA TRP A 283 -24.14 2.88 -13.12
C TRP A 283 -25.46 3.55 -12.76
N LYS A 284 -26.48 3.39 -13.61
CA LYS A 284 -27.80 4.03 -13.39
C LYS A 284 -28.43 3.61 -12.08
N ASP A 285 -28.40 2.31 -11.79
CA ASP A 285 -28.99 1.76 -10.58
C ASP A 285 -28.15 2.08 -9.34
N ALA A 286 -26.82 2.10 -9.45
CA ALA A 286 -25.96 2.57 -8.36
C ALA A 286 -26.26 4.05 -8.02
N LEU A 287 -26.37 4.92 -9.04
CA LEU A 287 -26.68 6.33 -8.83
C LEU A 287 -28.08 6.54 -8.20
N ALA A 288 -29.05 5.70 -8.55
CA ALA A 288 -30.42 5.81 -8.02
C ALA A 288 -30.49 5.58 -6.51
N GLY A 289 -29.54 4.84 -5.92
CA GLY A 289 -29.52 4.58 -4.47
C GLY A 289 -29.40 5.82 -3.60
N ASP A 290 -28.55 6.79 -4.03
CA ASP A 290 -28.42 8.10 -3.36
C ASP A 290 -27.76 9.11 -4.32
N PRO A 291 -28.52 9.72 -5.22
CA PRO A 291 -27.97 10.66 -6.19
C PRO A 291 -27.47 11.96 -5.55
N ILE A 292 -27.90 12.29 -4.34
CA ILE A 292 -27.47 13.49 -3.61
C ILE A 292 -26.05 13.29 -3.08
N SER A 293 -25.83 12.19 -2.37
CA SER A 293 -24.49 11.87 -1.82
C SER A 293 -23.46 11.54 -2.90
N ALA A 294 -23.91 11.04 -4.06
CA ALA A 294 -23.02 10.73 -5.20
C ALA A 294 -22.26 11.96 -5.72
N PHE A 295 -22.80 13.17 -5.54
CA PHE A 295 -22.15 14.41 -5.94
C PHE A 295 -20.81 14.60 -5.20
N GLY A 296 -19.72 14.69 -5.96
CA GLY A 296 -18.36 14.83 -5.44
C GLY A 296 -17.78 13.54 -4.82
N GLY A 297 -18.38 12.38 -5.11
CA GLY A 297 -17.93 11.08 -4.63
C GLY A 297 -16.76 10.50 -5.43
N VAL A 298 -16.28 9.36 -4.95
CA VAL A 298 -15.35 8.46 -5.62
C VAL A 298 -16.15 7.32 -6.26
N LEU A 299 -15.95 7.13 -7.55
CA LEU A 299 -16.64 6.16 -8.39
C LEU A 299 -15.69 5.03 -8.75
N ILE A 300 -16.17 3.80 -8.74
CA ILE A 300 -15.40 2.63 -9.14
C ILE A 300 -16.25 1.63 -9.92
N ALA A 301 -15.62 1.03 -10.94
CA ALA A 301 -16.18 -0.07 -11.70
C ALA A 301 -15.17 -1.23 -11.79
N ASN A 302 -15.66 -2.48 -11.82
CA ASN A 302 -14.81 -3.66 -12.04
C ASN A 302 -14.73 -4.09 -13.50
N ARG A 303 -15.21 -3.26 -14.43
CA ARG A 303 -15.10 -3.42 -15.88
C ARG A 303 -14.61 -2.13 -16.53
N PRO A 304 -13.99 -2.21 -17.72
CA PRO A 304 -13.58 -1.02 -18.46
C PRO A 304 -14.77 -0.09 -18.75
N ILE A 305 -14.52 1.22 -18.65
CA ILE A 305 -15.52 2.25 -18.96
C ILE A 305 -15.63 2.41 -20.47
N ASP A 306 -16.80 2.16 -21.02
CA ASP A 306 -17.14 2.41 -22.42
C ASP A 306 -17.65 3.84 -22.64
N LYS A 307 -17.86 4.19 -23.92
CA LYS A 307 -18.33 5.52 -24.33
C LYS A 307 -19.69 5.87 -23.74
N GLU A 308 -20.64 4.93 -23.77
CA GLU A 308 -22.01 5.15 -23.34
C GLU A 308 -22.09 5.39 -21.83
N THR A 309 -21.38 4.57 -21.05
CA THR A 309 -21.25 4.74 -19.61
C THR A 309 -20.57 6.06 -19.27
N ALA A 310 -19.50 6.45 -20.00
CA ALA A 310 -18.81 7.71 -19.79
C ALA A 310 -19.72 8.93 -20.02
N GLN A 311 -20.59 8.89 -21.04
CA GLN A 311 -21.56 9.96 -21.32
C GLN A 311 -22.56 10.18 -20.15
N GLU A 312 -22.98 9.10 -19.52
CA GLU A 312 -23.88 9.20 -18.37
C GLU A 312 -23.14 9.69 -17.12
N ILE A 313 -21.94 9.16 -16.86
CA ILE A 313 -21.09 9.57 -15.74
C ILE A 313 -20.72 11.07 -15.83
N ASP A 314 -20.47 11.59 -17.04
CA ASP A 314 -20.06 12.99 -17.26
C ASP A 314 -21.11 14.01 -16.78
N LYS A 315 -22.36 13.61 -16.64
CA LYS A 315 -23.46 14.44 -16.13
C LYS A 315 -23.35 14.71 -14.62
N LEU A 316 -22.60 13.84 -13.88
CA LEU A 316 -22.38 13.99 -12.46
C LEU A 316 -21.03 14.66 -12.18
N PHE A 317 -21.00 15.61 -11.23
CA PHE A 317 -19.74 16.05 -10.65
C PHE A 317 -19.19 14.96 -9.71
N MET A 318 -17.97 14.49 -10.01
CA MET A 318 -17.24 13.51 -9.22
C MET A 318 -15.78 13.93 -9.03
N GLU A 319 -15.15 13.44 -7.96
CA GLU A 319 -13.73 13.70 -7.67
C GLU A 319 -12.83 12.69 -8.39
N VAL A 320 -13.12 11.40 -8.29
CA VAL A 320 -12.28 10.30 -8.78
C VAL A 320 -13.16 9.26 -9.49
N LEU A 321 -12.67 8.73 -10.59
CA LEU A 321 -13.22 7.53 -11.24
C LEU A 321 -12.10 6.50 -11.41
N ILE A 322 -12.36 5.27 -10.95
CA ILE A 322 -11.45 4.14 -10.96
C ILE A 322 -12.04 3.02 -11.83
N ALA A 323 -11.25 2.47 -12.73
CA ALA A 323 -11.65 1.31 -13.53
C ALA A 323 -10.41 0.53 -13.99
N PRO A 324 -10.54 -0.75 -14.38
CA PRO A 324 -9.43 -1.53 -14.95
C PRO A 324 -9.01 -1.07 -16.34
N GLY A 325 -9.75 -0.15 -16.96
CA GLY A 325 -9.45 0.45 -18.25
C GLY A 325 -10.53 1.44 -18.71
N PHE A 326 -10.22 2.16 -19.77
CA PHE A 326 -11.12 3.16 -20.38
C PHE A 326 -11.03 3.04 -21.90
N ALA A 327 -12.17 2.99 -22.59
CA ALA A 327 -12.18 3.14 -24.05
C ALA A 327 -11.65 4.52 -24.45
N PRO A 328 -10.98 4.68 -25.62
CA PRO A 328 -10.44 5.97 -26.04
C PRO A 328 -11.50 7.09 -26.05
N GLU A 329 -12.68 6.80 -26.59
CA GLU A 329 -13.79 7.75 -26.66
C GLU A 329 -14.34 8.11 -25.26
N ALA A 330 -14.28 7.19 -24.31
CA ALA A 330 -14.65 7.46 -22.92
C ALA A 330 -13.66 8.42 -22.26
N LEU A 331 -12.36 8.26 -22.53
CA LEU A 331 -11.33 9.17 -22.03
C LEU A 331 -11.49 10.59 -22.56
N ASP A 332 -11.81 10.75 -23.85
CA ASP A 332 -12.03 12.06 -24.46
C ASP A 332 -13.18 12.81 -23.78
N ILE A 333 -14.28 12.10 -23.46
CA ILE A 333 -15.41 12.67 -22.74
C ILE A 333 -15.01 13.05 -21.32
N LEU A 334 -14.42 12.12 -20.60
CA LEU A 334 -14.14 12.27 -19.16
C LEU A 334 -13.03 13.29 -18.86
N LYS A 335 -12.06 13.47 -19.76
CA LYS A 335 -10.98 14.49 -19.66
C LYS A 335 -11.46 15.91 -19.86
N SER A 336 -12.71 16.13 -20.32
CA SER A 336 -13.29 17.47 -20.47
C SER A 336 -13.27 18.31 -19.20
N LYS A 337 -13.27 17.69 -18.02
CA LYS A 337 -13.22 18.36 -16.71
C LYS A 337 -11.82 18.32 -16.14
N LYS A 338 -11.09 19.44 -16.19
CA LYS A 338 -9.66 19.58 -15.84
C LYS A 338 -9.24 18.92 -14.51
N ASN A 339 -10.06 18.99 -13.49
CA ASN A 339 -9.71 18.53 -12.14
C ASN A 339 -10.18 17.11 -11.81
N ARG A 340 -10.95 16.48 -12.70
CA ARG A 340 -11.45 15.12 -12.53
C ARG A 340 -10.30 14.13 -12.56
N ILE A 341 -10.18 13.31 -11.53
CA ILE A 341 -9.12 12.32 -11.43
C ILE A 341 -9.60 11.01 -12.07
N LEU A 342 -8.82 10.50 -13.04
CA LEU A 342 -9.07 9.22 -13.70
C LEU A 342 -7.92 8.28 -13.36
N LEU A 343 -8.25 7.16 -12.71
CA LEU A 343 -7.29 6.13 -12.30
C LEU A 343 -7.56 4.83 -13.03
N GLU A 344 -6.58 4.36 -13.78
CA GLU A 344 -6.59 3.01 -14.32
C GLU A 344 -5.96 2.07 -13.29
N GLN A 345 -6.74 1.10 -12.81
CA GLN A 345 -6.28 0.10 -11.86
C GLN A 345 -5.54 -1.02 -12.59
N LYS A 346 -4.26 -1.24 -12.23
CA LYS A 346 -3.38 -2.24 -12.85
C LYS A 346 -3.49 -3.62 -12.20
N SER A 347 -3.71 -3.63 -10.90
CA SER A 347 -3.75 -4.86 -10.10
C SER A 347 -4.66 -4.69 -8.88
N PRO A 348 -5.21 -5.78 -8.35
CA PRO A 348 -5.87 -5.77 -7.04
C PRO A 348 -4.91 -5.30 -5.95
N ILE A 349 -5.46 -4.66 -4.92
CA ILE A 349 -4.72 -4.31 -3.71
C ILE A 349 -5.01 -5.39 -2.67
N HIS A 350 -3.97 -6.09 -2.25
CA HIS A 350 -4.04 -7.07 -1.18
C HIS A 350 -3.13 -6.63 -0.04
N SER A 351 -3.67 -6.58 1.15
CA SER A 351 -2.94 -6.41 2.39
C SER A 351 -3.38 -7.48 3.36
N ASP A 352 -2.44 -8.22 3.94
CA ASP A 352 -2.76 -9.21 4.96
C ASP A 352 -3.09 -8.55 6.29
N TRP A 353 -2.48 -7.38 6.55
CA TRP A 353 -2.58 -6.67 7.82
C TRP A 353 -3.07 -5.23 7.66
N SER A 354 -3.94 -4.82 8.59
CA SER A 354 -4.35 -3.43 8.79
C SER A 354 -3.70 -2.87 10.04
N TYR A 355 -3.21 -1.62 9.97
CA TYR A 355 -2.50 -0.94 11.05
C TYR A 355 -3.19 0.36 11.44
N ARG A 356 -3.36 0.59 12.73
CA ARG A 356 -3.93 1.83 13.25
C ARG A 356 -3.09 2.36 14.40
N SER A 357 -2.59 3.59 14.27
CA SER A 357 -1.88 4.27 15.36
C SER A 357 -2.87 4.65 16.46
N MET A 358 -2.58 4.29 17.72
CA MET A 358 -3.37 4.71 18.88
C MET A 358 -2.58 4.56 20.18
N LEU A 359 -2.89 5.39 21.16
CA LEU A 359 -2.32 5.32 22.51
C LEU A 359 -0.77 5.28 22.56
N GLY A 360 -0.11 5.93 21.61
CA GLY A 360 1.36 5.91 21.48
C GLY A 360 1.92 4.61 20.92
N GLY A 361 1.09 3.67 20.49
CA GLY A 361 1.43 2.41 19.85
C GLY A 361 0.72 2.21 18.52
N VAL A 362 0.68 0.96 18.06
CA VAL A 362 0.01 0.54 16.83
C VAL A 362 -0.85 -0.69 17.14
N LEU A 363 -2.14 -0.62 16.80
CA LEU A 363 -2.97 -1.81 16.67
C LEU A 363 -2.76 -2.40 15.28
N ALA A 364 -2.56 -3.70 15.24
CA ALA A 364 -2.50 -4.50 14.02
C ALA A 364 -3.56 -5.60 14.07
N GLN A 365 -4.19 -5.85 12.95
CA GLN A 365 -5.11 -6.97 12.78
C GLN A 365 -5.03 -7.48 11.35
N GLU A 366 -5.39 -8.73 11.13
CA GLU A 366 -5.58 -9.25 9.78
C GLU A 366 -6.72 -8.50 9.09
N CYS A 367 -6.58 -8.29 7.78
CA CYS A 367 -7.66 -7.72 6.98
C CYS A 367 -8.80 -8.72 6.86
N ASP A 368 -10.04 -8.25 6.97
CA ASP A 368 -11.24 -9.06 6.79
C ASP A 368 -11.39 -9.47 5.33
N GLN A 369 -11.02 -10.72 5.02
CA GLN A 369 -11.10 -11.30 3.69
C GLN A 369 -12.31 -12.27 3.55
N ALA A 370 -13.11 -12.45 4.61
CA ALA A 370 -14.27 -13.31 4.55
C ALA A 370 -15.34 -12.74 3.61
N VAL A 371 -15.86 -13.59 2.72
CA VAL A 371 -16.96 -13.27 1.81
C VAL A 371 -17.89 -14.49 1.82
N GLU A 372 -19.07 -14.33 2.44
CA GLU A 372 -20.05 -15.37 2.51
C GLU A 372 -20.73 -15.60 1.17
N THR A 373 -20.99 -16.86 0.89
CA THR A 373 -21.83 -17.32 -0.21
C THR A 373 -23.18 -17.79 0.33
N THR A 374 -24.06 -18.18 -0.55
CA THR A 374 -25.35 -18.79 -0.14
C THR A 374 -25.19 -20.06 0.69
N ALA A 375 -24.05 -20.75 0.59
CA ALA A 375 -23.78 -22.00 1.32
C ALA A 375 -23.56 -21.76 2.83
N GLU A 376 -23.01 -20.61 3.21
CA GLU A 376 -22.81 -20.26 4.64
C GLU A 376 -24.07 -19.65 5.28
N MET A 377 -25.08 -19.28 4.49
CA MET A 377 -26.32 -18.66 4.98
C MET A 377 -27.29 -19.71 5.52
N ARG A 378 -27.16 -20.02 6.81
CA ARG A 378 -28.02 -21.00 7.47
C ARG A 378 -29.36 -20.40 7.86
N CYS A 379 -30.45 -20.86 7.23
CA CYS A 379 -31.81 -20.50 7.65
C CYS A 379 -32.12 -21.03 9.06
N VAL A 380 -32.67 -20.14 9.93
CA VAL A 380 -32.98 -20.44 11.35
C VAL A 380 -34.44 -20.27 11.68
N THR A 381 -35.29 -19.83 10.76
CA THR A 381 -36.71 -19.57 10.89
C THR A 381 -37.53 -20.61 10.14
N LYS A 382 -38.85 -20.65 10.44
CA LYS A 382 -39.82 -21.55 9.75
C LYS A 382 -40.02 -21.18 8.30
N VAL A 383 -40.01 -19.88 7.99
CA VAL A 383 -40.02 -19.37 6.62
C VAL A 383 -38.58 -19.34 6.13
N ALA A 384 -38.34 -19.94 4.98
CA ALA A 384 -37.04 -19.91 4.33
C ALA A 384 -37.01 -18.86 3.23
N PRO A 385 -35.85 -18.18 3.01
CA PRO A 385 -35.70 -17.29 1.88
C PRO A 385 -35.70 -18.07 0.55
N THR A 386 -36.13 -17.44 -0.51
CA THR A 386 -35.98 -17.95 -1.88
C THR A 386 -34.54 -17.86 -2.36
N ASP A 387 -34.17 -18.59 -3.42
CA ASP A 387 -32.82 -18.48 -4.03
C ASP A 387 -32.48 -17.05 -4.45
N ARG A 388 -33.45 -16.28 -4.94
CA ARG A 388 -33.25 -14.88 -5.31
C ARG A 388 -32.92 -14.01 -4.10
N GLU A 389 -33.68 -14.18 -3.01
CA GLU A 389 -33.46 -13.44 -1.76
C GLU A 389 -32.11 -13.81 -1.13
N LEU A 390 -31.68 -15.09 -1.20
CA LEU A 390 -30.35 -15.49 -0.77
C LEU A 390 -29.26 -14.80 -1.59
N HIS A 391 -29.46 -14.63 -2.89
CA HIS A 391 -28.54 -13.91 -3.75
C HIS A 391 -28.43 -12.43 -3.37
N ASP A 392 -29.59 -11.78 -3.16
CA ASP A 392 -29.64 -10.40 -2.70
C ASP A 392 -29.02 -10.23 -1.30
N LEU A 393 -29.14 -11.23 -0.41
CA LEU A 393 -28.46 -11.24 0.90
C LEU A 393 -26.94 -11.32 0.75
N VAL A 394 -26.40 -12.14 -0.14
CA VAL A 394 -24.97 -12.19 -0.43
C VAL A 394 -24.48 -10.82 -0.88
N PHE A 395 -25.19 -10.19 -1.81
CA PHE A 395 -24.88 -8.82 -2.26
C PHE A 395 -24.90 -7.81 -1.11
N ALA A 396 -25.95 -7.84 -0.27
CA ALA A 396 -26.08 -6.96 0.89
C ALA A 396 -24.99 -7.19 1.94
N THR A 397 -24.59 -8.46 2.17
CA THR A 397 -23.54 -8.83 3.13
C THR A 397 -22.16 -8.32 2.67
N LYS A 398 -21.84 -8.41 1.40
CA LYS A 398 -20.64 -7.76 0.83
C LYS A 398 -20.62 -6.26 1.11
N LEU A 399 -21.72 -5.56 0.96
CA LEU A 399 -21.80 -4.13 1.22
C LEU A 399 -21.70 -3.78 2.71
N VAL A 400 -22.37 -4.55 3.59
CA VAL A 400 -22.34 -4.27 5.02
C VAL A 400 -20.96 -4.50 5.63
N LYS A 401 -20.21 -5.49 5.16
CA LYS A 401 -18.79 -5.74 5.48
C LYS A 401 -17.93 -4.49 5.29
N HIS A 402 -18.16 -3.73 4.22
CA HIS A 402 -17.39 -2.53 3.90
C HIS A 402 -17.96 -1.24 4.51
N SER A 403 -19.06 -1.34 5.28
CA SER A 403 -19.75 -0.20 5.90
C SER A 403 -19.27 0.06 7.33
N LYS A 404 -19.19 1.33 7.74
CA LYS A 404 -18.83 1.70 9.12
C LYS A 404 -19.88 1.22 10.14
N SER A 405 -19.43 0.51 11.17
CA SER A 405 -20.26 -0.05 12.24
C SER A 405 -20.87 1.05 13.16
N ASN A 406 -22.05 0.82 13.80
CA ASN A 406 -22.99 -0.22 13.42
C ASN A 406 -23.59 0.06 12.06
N ALA A 407 -23.77 -0.98 11.25
CA ALA A 407 -24.27 -0.84 9.89
C ALA A 407 -25.40 -1.81 9.56
N ILE A 408 -26.37 -1.29 8.81
CA ILE A 408 -27.44 -2.04 8.16
C ILE A 408 -27.44 -1.68 6.68
N VAL A 409 -27.55 -2.69 5.82
CA VAL A 409 -27.71 -2.52 4.37
C VAL A 409 -29.03 -3.15 3.93
N LEU A 410 -29.81 -2.37 3.16
CA LEU A 410 -31.00 -2.82 2.47
C LEU A 410 -30.69 -2.97 0.98
N ALA A 411 -30.98 -4.13 0.42
CA ALA A 411 -30.74 -4.43 -1.00
C ALA A 411 -31.93 -5.13 -1.65
N LYS A 412 -32.02 -5.00 -2.97
CA LYS A 412 -33.02 -5.70 -3.78
C LYS A 412 -32.52 -5.80 -5.20
N GLY A 413 -32.52 -7.01 -5.74
CA GLY A 413 -32.15 -7.20 -7.13
C GLY A 413 -30.69 -6.81 -7.42
N ASP A 414 -29.71 -7.18 -6.57
CA ASP A 414 -28.31 -6.80 -6.67
C ASP A 414 -28.09 -5.26 -6.77
N GLN A 415 -28.91 -4.50 -6.07
CA GLN A 415 -28.81 -3.05 -5.94
C GLN A 415 -28.86 -2.63 -4.48
N LEU A 416 -27.98 -1.74 -4.06
CA LEU A 416 -28.07 -1.03 -2.79
C LEU A 416 -29.26 -0.09 -2.82
N ILE A 417 -30.27 -0.37 -1.99
CA ILE A 417 -31.45 0.46 -1.82
C ILE A 417 -31.16 1.61 -0.84
N ALA A 418 -30.64 1.26 0.32
CA ALA A 418 -30.21 2.22 1.32
C ALA A 418 -29.29 1.56 2.36
N SER A 419 -28.54 2.37 3.07
CA SER A 419 -27.73 1.93 4.21
C SER A 419 -27.84 2.92 5.37
N GLY A 420 -27.81 2.39 6.59
CA GLY A 420 -27.55 3.15 7.80
C GLY A 420 -26.20 2.75 8.35
N VAL A 421 -25.29 3.70 8.54
CA VAL A 421 -23.88 3.43 8.85
C VAL A 421 -23.38 4.31 9.98
N GLY A 422 -22.38 3.80 10.75
CA GLY A 422 -21.71 4.57 11.79
C GLY A 422 -22.58 4.93 12.98
N GLN A 423 -23.65 4.17 13.24
CA GLN A 423 -24.58 4.48 14.32
C GLN A 423 -24.15 3.82 15.64
N THR A 424 -24.47 4.49 16.76
CA THR A 424 -24.19 3.96 18.11
C THR A 424 -25.10 2.82 18.50
N SER A 425 -26.29 2.73 17.90
CA SER A 425 -27.20 1.59 18.05
C SER A 425 -27.57 0.98 16.69
N ARG A 426 -27.86 -0.32 16.70
CA ARG A 426 -28.22 -1.05 15.48
C ARG A 426 -29.62 -0.67 14.99
N VAL A 427 -30.53 -0.45 15.92
CA VAL A 427 -31.90 -0.01 15.59
C VAL A 427 -31.90 1.37 14.94
N ASP A 428 -30.99 2.27 15.32
CA ASP A 428 -30.89 3.59 14.68
C ASP A 428 -30.28 3.47 13.27
N ALA A 429 -29.36 2.54 13.07
CA ALA A 429 -28.85 2.22 11.72
C ALA A 429 -29.97 1.73 10.80
N LEU A 430 -30.86 0.86 11.33
CA LEU A 430 -32.02 0.37 10.58
C LEU A 430 -33.00 1.49 10.26
N LYS A 431 -33.36 2.30 11.25
CA LYS A 431 -34.27 3.48 11.05
C LYS A 431 -33.73 4.41 9.98
N GLN A 432 -32.41 4.71 10.03
CA GLN A 432 -31.77 5.56 9.04
C GLN A 432 -31.86 4.95 7.62
N ALA A 433 -31.63 3.63 7.49
CA ALA A 433 -31.73 2.94 6.20
C ALA A 433 -33.17 2.98 5.64
N ILE A 434 -34.19 2.73 6.48
CA ILE A 434 -35.60 2.76 6.08
C ILE A 434 -36.02 4.18 5.67
N GLU A 435 -35.69 5.20 6.47
CA GLU A 435 -35.99 6.59 6.16
C GLU A 435 -35.34 7.03 4.83
N LYS A 436 -34.07 6.65 4.62
CA LYS A 436 -33.34 6.96 3.41
C LYS A 436 -33.95 6.28 2.18
N ALA A 437 -34.35 5.00 2.26
CA ALA A 437 -35.03 4.30 1.20
C ALA A 437 -36.33 5.00 0.81
N GLY A 438 -37.16 5.41 1.81
CA GLY A 438 -38.39 6.16 1.60
C GLY A 438 -38.14 7.53 0.96
N HIS A 439 -37.07 8.24 1.37
CA HIS A 439 -36.67 9.53 0.79
C HIS A 439 -36.43 9.46 -0.70
N PHE A 440 -35.78 8.39 -1.18
CA PHE A 440 -35.50 8.17 -2.60
C PHE A 440 -36.60 7.37 -3.33
N GLY A 441 -37.71 7.10 -2.67
CA GLY A 441 -38.90 6.49 -3.30
C GLY A 441 -38.80 4.98 -3.52
N PHE A 442 -37.93 4.29 -2.80
CA PHE A 442 -37.82 2.84 -2.91
C PHE A 442 -38.91 2.13 -2.11
N ASP A 443 -39.53 1.13 -2.73
CA ASP A 443 -40.40 0.18 -2.08
C ASP A 443 -39.60 -0.95 -1.43
N LEU A 444 -39.70 -1.10 -0.12
CA LEU A 444 -38.99 -2.10 0.66
C LEU A 444 -39.66 -3.50 0.64
N HIS A 445 -40.86 -3.65 0.07
CA HIS A 445 -41.45 -4.98 -0.12
C HIS A 445 -40.58 -5.84 -1.02
N GLY A 446 -40.12 -7.00 -0.51
CA GLY A 446 -39.20 -7.90 -1.18
C GLY A 446 -37.75 -7.41 -1.21
N ALA A 447 -37.40 -6.37 -0.44
CA ALA A 447 -36.02 -6.03 -0.14
C ALA A 447 -35.49 -6.95 0.98
N VAL A 448 -34.17 -7.18 0.98
CA VAL A 448 -33.47 -7.92 2.02
C VAL A 448 -32.67 -6.97 2.91
N LEU A 449 -32.44 -7.41 4.16
CA LEU A 449 -31.64 -6.68 5.14
C LEU A 449 -30.41 -7.52 5.51
N SER A 450 -29.21 -6.91 5.48
CA SER A 450 -27.99 -7.49 6.06
C SER A 450 -27.43 -6.59 7.15
N SER A 451 -26.96 -7.21 8.24
CA SER A 451 -26.39 -6.56 9.41
C SER A 451 -24.93 -6.95 9.62
N ASP A 452 -24.05 -6.01 9.94
CA ASP A 452 -22.63 -6.23 10.21
C ASP A 452 -22.38 -7.05 11.49
N ALA A 453 -23.36 -7.14 12.41
CA ALA A 453 -23.29 -7.92 13.64
C ALA A 453 -24.69 -8.40 14.09
N PHE A 454 -24.73 -9.18 15.16
CA PHE A 454 -25.96 -9.76 15.69
C PHE A 454 -26.95 -8.71 16.21
N PHE A 455 -28.25 -9.07 16.25
CA PHE A 455 -29.26 -8.25 16.89
C PHE A 455 -29.27 -8.49 18.40
N PRO A 456 -29.07 -7.42 19.20
CA PRO A 456 -29.10 -7.56 20.65
C PRO A 456 -30.54 -7.78 21.19
N PHE A 457 -31.56 -7.36 20.42
CA PHE A 457 -32.98 -7.41 20.76
C PHE A 457 -33.81 -7.74 19.50
N ASP A 458 -35.07 -8.05 19.66
CA ASP A 458 -36.02 -8.32 18.57
C ASP A 458 -36.62 -7.06 17.91
N ASP A 459 -36.27 -5.87 18.40
CA ASP A 459 -36.73 -4.58 17.90
C ASP A 459 -36.38 -4.36 16.41
N CYS A 460 -35.19 -4.76 15.99
CA CYS A 460 -34.78 -4.68 14.58
C CYS A 460 -35.62 -5.60 13.68
N VAL A 461 -36.00 -6.78 14.16
CA VAL A 461 -36.83 -7.71 13.40
C VAL A 461 -38.24 -7.13 13.22
N THR A 462 -38.80 -6.58 14.31
CA THR A 462 -40.10 -5.96 14.30
C THR A 462 -40.15 -4.77 13.36
N LEU A 463 -39.18 -3.86 13.48
CA LEU A 463 -39.09 -2.67 12.64
C LEU A 463 -38.91 -3.01 11.15
N ALA A 464 -38.08 -4.05 10.83
CA ALA A 464 -37.89 -4.52 9.46
C ALA A 464 -39.23 -5.05 8.86
N ALA A 465 -39.94 -5.88 9.62
CA ALA A 465 -41.25 -6.40 9.21
C ALA A 465 -42.27 -5.30 8.96
N GLU A 466 -42.36 -4.30 9.87
CA GLU A 466 -43.24 -3.14 9.72
C GLU A 466 -42.92 -2.31 8.47
N ALA A 467 -41.66 -2.26 8.06
CA ALA A 467 -41.21 -1.60 6.84
C ALA A 467 -41.43 -2.43 5.56
N GLY A 468 -41.91 -3.68 5.66
CA GLY A 468 -42.16 -4.56 4.53
C GLY A 468 -40.99 -5.45 4.15
N ILE A 469 -39.90 -5.45 4.95
CA ILE A 469 -38.71 -6.32 4.74
C ILE A 469 -39.01 -7.70 5.35
N THR A 470 -38.89 -8.74 4.54
CA THR A 470 -39.29 -10.11 4.94
C THR A 470 -38.11 -11.07 5.00
N VAL A 471 -36.89 -10.60 4.72
CA VAL A 471 -35.68 -11.45 4.72
C VAL A 471 -34.51 -10.72 5.37
N ILE A 472 -33.88 -11.38 6.35
CA ILE A 472 -32.80 -10.80 7.16
C ILE A 472 -31.60 -11.73 7.21
N ALA A 473 -30.39 -11.18 7.05
CA ALA A 473 -29.12 -11.83 7.37
C ALA A 473 -28.45 -11.15 8.57
N GLN A 474 -27.94 -11.94 9.50
CA GLN A 474 -27.08 -11.52 10.60
C GLN A 474 -26.11 -12.64 10.98
N PRO A 475 -24.98 -12.34 11.65
CA PRO A 475 -24.04 -13.39 12.05
C PRO A 475 -24.56 -14.33 13.13
N GLY A 476 -25.49 -13.93 13.99
CA GLY A 476 -25.85 -14.64 15.20
C GLY A 476 -24.78 -14.49 16.30
N GLY A 477 -24.96 -15.29 17.39
CA GLY A 477 -24.03 -15.26 18.53
C GLY A 477 -24.47 -14.37 19.69
N SER A 478 -25.69 -13.81 19.64
CA SER A 478 -26.31 -13.12 20.77
C SER A 478 -26.89 -14.15 21.75
N VAL A 479 -26.83 -13.86 23.04
CA VAL A 479 -27.57 -14.62 24.07
C VAL A 479 -29.08 -14.55 23.87
N ARG A 480 -29.57 -13.61 23.05
CA ARG A 480 -30.96 -13.38 22.71
C ARG A 480 -31.33 -13.75 21.28
N ASP A 481 -30.53 -14.56 20.60
CA ASP A 481 -30.84 -15.02 19.24
C ASP A 481 -32.21 -15.72 19.20
N ALA A 482 -32.56 -16.49 20.24
CA ALA A 482 -33.83 -17.17 20.34
C ALA A 482 -35.03 -16.17 20.33
N ASP A 483 -34.91 -15.00 20.94
CA ASP A 483 -35.93 -13.97 20.94
C ASP A 483 -36.13 -13.39 19.53
N SER A 484 -35.02 -13.09 18.84
CA SER A 484 -35.04 -12.57 17.47
C SER A 484 -35.65 -13.58 16.49
N ILE A 485 -35.30 -14.87 16.62
CA ILE A 485 -35.83 -15.97 15.79
C ILE A 485 -37.35 -16.13 16.04
N ALA A 486 -37.77 -16.11 17.32
CA ALA A 486 -39.20 -16.20 17.68
C ALA A 486 -40.03 -15.00 17.16
N ALA A 487 -39.48 -13.80 17.21
CA ALA A 487 -40.11 -12.61 16.62
C ALA A 487 -40.22 -12.74 15.10
N ALA A 488 -39.14 -13.20 14.41
CA ALA A 488 -39.15 -13.43 12.97
C ALA A 488 -40.17 -14.47 12.56
N ASP A 489 -40.26 -15.62 13.28
CA ASP A 489 -41.24 -16.67 13.03
C ASP A 489 -42.70 -16.16 13.21
N LYS A 490 -42.92 -15.32 14.23
CA LYS A 490 -44.25 -14.73 14.51
C LYS A 490 -44.67 -13.76 13.41
N LEU A 491 -43.73 -13.00 12.85
CA LEU A 491 -43.96 -11.97 11.84
C LEU A 491 -43.87 -12.51 10.41
N GLY A 492 -43.53 -13.79 10.23
CA GLY A 492 -43.36 -14.41 8.90
C GLY A 492 -42.10 -13.91 8.18
N VAL A 493 -41.08 -13.45 8.92
CA VAL A 493 -39.79 -13.00 8.38
C VAL A 493 -38.82 -14.19 8.29
N ALA A 494 -38.20 -14.42 7.14
CA ALA A 494 -37.12 -15.34 6.99
C ALA A 494 -35.82 -14.78 7.57
N MET A 495 -35.09 -15.58 8.35
CA MET A 495 -33.80 -15.17 8.91
C MET A 495 -32.73 -16.20 8.61
N VAL A 496 -31.59 -15.72 8.15
CA VAL A 496 -30.38 -16.53 8.00
C VAL A 496 -29.29 -16.04 8.94
N MET A 497 -28.45 -16.97 9.40
CA MET A 497 -27.24 -16.66 10.16
C MET A 497 -26.01 -17.01 9.33
N THR A 498 -25.09 -16.01 9.21
CA THR A 498 -23.84 -16.15 8.45
C THR A 498 -22.70 -16.74 9.30
N GLY A 499 -22.76 -16.56 10.61
CA GLY A 499 -21.69 -16.98 11.54
C GLY A 499 -20.47 -16.07 11.57
N VAL A 500 -20.38 -15.10 10.68
CA VAL A 500 -19.25 -14.16 10.57
C VAL A 500 -19.71 -12.73 10.83
N ARG A 501 -18.99 -12.03 11.72
CA ARG A 501 -19.23 -10.63 12.06
C ARG A 501 -18.23 -9.73 11.32
N HIS A 502 -18.71 -8.63 10.75
CA HIS A 502 -17.93 -7.68 9.96
C HIS A 502 -17.84 -6.29 10.60
N PHE A 503 -17.29 -6.18 11.80
CA PHE A 503 -17.10 -4.86 12.40
C PHE A 503 -16.00 -4.07 11.70
N LYS A 504 -16.32 -2.81 11.35
CA LYS A 504 -15.41 -1.83 10.76
C LYS A 504 -15.56 -0.48 11.46
N HIS A 505 -14.61 -0.13 12.33
CA HIS A 505 -14.61 1.11 13.13
C HIS A 505 -13.70 2.19 12.56
#